data_e9d51a9d4605be3de59f6840c3e13de9
#
_entry.id   e9d51a9d4605be3de59f6840c3e13de9
#
_cell.length_a   1.000
_cell.length_b   1.000
_cell.length_c   1.000
_cell.angle_alpha   90.00
_cell.angle_beta   90.00
_cell.angle_gamma   90.00
#
_symmetry.space_group_name_H-M   'P 1'
#
loop_
_entity.id
_entity.type
_entity.pdbx_description
1 polymer ?
#
loop_
_entity_poly.entity_id
_entity_poly.type
_entity_poly.pdbx_seq_one_letter_code
_entity_poly.pdbx_strand_id
1 'polypeptide(L)'
;MIKFHSFLISLISLLLGACGSDHDGHGHSPDSGTHVHSALNGGMLVEVGEHGAGYNLELCLHEEGFLQIYVLDAHAEGFVRIAQPTIEVIIPDANGTQKTLVCDAMADPVTGETVGDSALFTSIKRIGDQLPLKGMIPSIQILSQSYENISFEFNGNSAASEDDH
;
A
#
# COMPACT_ATOMS: atom_id res chain seq x y z
N MET A 1 35.89 48.73 21.38
CA MET A 1 36.91 48.09 22.23
C MET A 1 36.76 46.58 22.07
N ILE A 2 37.73 46.04 21.41
CA ILE A 2 37.83 44.61 21.00
C ILE A 2 38.50 43.88 22.15
N LYS A 3 37.96 42.76 22.61
CA LYS A 3 38.71 41.78 23.42
C LYS A 3 38.62 40.42 22.82
N PHE A 4 39.64 40.04 22.11
CA PHE A 4 40.01 38.68 21.75
C PHE A 4 40.37 37.89 23.03
N HIS A 5 39.82 36.68 23.16
CA HIS A 5 40.38 35.65 24.02
C HIS A 5 40.67 34.42 23.20
N SER A 6 41.93 34.27 22.92
CA SER A 6 42.56 33.05 22.47
C SER A 6 42.52 32.03 23.61
N PHE A 7 42.11 30.80 23.34
CA PHE A 7 42.39 29.67 24.22
C PHE A 7 42.83 28.43 23.42
N LEU A 8 43.91 28.07 23.78
CA LEU A 8 45.03 27.22 23.51
C LEU A 8 44.64 25.74 23.36
N ILE A 9 45.27 25.14 22.42
CA ILE A 9 45.51 23.76 22.04
C ILE A 9 45.75 22.84 23.25
N SER A 10 45.12 21.67 23.27
CA SER A 10 45.68 20.49 23.93
C SER A 10 45.52 19.25 23.04
N LEU A 11 46.66 18.89 22.49
CA LEU A 11 46.94 17.69 21.71
C LEU A 11 47.21 16.56 22.71
N ILE A 12 46.38 15.54 22.76
CA ILE A 12 46.71 14.28 23.45
C ILE A 12 46.60 13.15 22.43
N SER A 13 47.74 12.72 21.95
CA SER A 13 47.98 11.45 21.26
C SER A 13 48.02 10.34 22.29
N LEU A 14 47.21 9.32 22.14
CA LEU A 14 47.44 8.02 22.77
C LEU A 14 47.33 6.92 21.75
N LEU A 15 48.44 6.33 21.45
CA LEU A 15 48.66 5.11 20.69
C LEU A 15 48.30 3.88 21.53
N LEU A 16 48.00 2.79 20.85
CA LEU A 16 48.14 1.38 21.22
C LEU A 16 46.84 0.60 21.41
N GLY A 17 46.73 -0.43 20.55
CA GLY A 17 45.88 -1.57 20.77
C GLY A 17 45.47 -2.25 19.48
N ALA A 18 46.43 -2.86 18.75
CA ALA A 18 46.13 -3.86 17.75
C ALA A 18 45.64 -5.12 18.46
N CYS A 19 44.39 -5.51 18.23
CA CYS A 19 43.92 -6.88 18.40
C CYS A 19 43.21 -7.26 17.12
N GLY A 20 43.89 -8.09 16.33
CA GLY A 20 43.26 -8.82 15.24
C GLY A 20 42.28 -9.83 15.81
N SER A 21 41.10 -9.79 15.33
CA SER A 21 40.14 -10.89 15.36
C SER A 21 39.67 -11.06 13.93
N ASP A 22 40.09 -12.15 13.32
CA ASP A 22 39.57 -12.65 12.09
C ASP A 22 38.07 -12.91 12.31
N HIS A 23 37.25 -11.95 11.90
CA HIS A 23 35.83 -12.16 11.74
C HIS A 23 35.66 -12.58 10.27
N ASP A 24 35.44 -13.87 10.10
CA ASP A 24 34.91 -14.44 8.87
C ASP A 24 33.72 -13.59 8.46
N GLY A 25 33.92 -12.80 7.42
CA GLY A 25 32.89 -12.02 6.78
C GLY A 25 31.86 -12.94 6.19
N HIS A 26 30.83 -13.28 6.96
CA HIS A 26 29.57 -13.68 6.36
C HIS A 26 29.06 -12.45 5.61
N GLY A 27 29.39 -12.41 4.33
CA GLY A 27 28.77 -11.50 3.38
C GLY A 27 27.28 -11.78 3.39
N HIS A 28 26.54 -11.03 4.19
CA HIS A 28 25.12 -10.84 3.94
C HIS A 28 25.07 -10.04 2.66
N SER A 29 24.95 -10.76 1.54
CA SER A 29 24.36 -10.18 0.35
C SER A 29 23.03 -9.57 0.82
N PRO A 30 22.73 -8.31 0.51
CA PRO A 30 21.37 -7.84 0.63
C PRO A 30 20.57 -8.73 -0.31
N ASP A 31 19.94 -9.74 0.26
CA ASP A 31 18.92 -10.51 -0.40
C ASP A 31 17.83 -9.50 -0.74
N SER A 32 17.82 -9.04 -1.98
CA SER A 32 16.71 -8.31 -2.54
C SER A 32 15.59 -9.33 -2.77
N GLY A 33 15.20 -9.99 -1.67
CA GLY A 33 14.05 -10.84 -1.62
C GLY A 33 12.86 -9.95 -1.95
N THR A 34 12.27 -10.18 -3.10
CA THR A 34 10.95 -9.67 -3.44
C THR A 34 10.02 -10.19 -2.36
N HIS A 35 9.73 -9.34 -1.37
CA HIS A 35 8.73 -9.68 -0.36
C HIS A 35 7.39 -9.72 -1.10
N VAL A 36 6.84 -10.92 -1.23
CA VAL A 36 5.51 -11.09 -1.80
C VAL A 36 4.51 -10.76 -0.69
N HIS A 37 3.81 -9.65 -0.85
CA HIS A 37 2.72 -9.29 0.05
C HIS A 37 1.52 -10.19 -0.23
N SER A 38 0.85 -10.64 0.82
CA SER A 38 -0.37 -11.43 0.74
C SER A 38 -1.59 -10.54 0.97
N ALA A 39 -2.62 -10.74 0.17
CA ALA A 39 -3.89 -10.06 0.32
C ALA A 39 -4.58 -10.49 1.64
N LEU A 40 -5.12 -9.54 2.41
CA LEU A 40 -5.75 -9.80 3.70
C LEU A 40 -7.14 -10.44 3.56
N ASN A 41 -7.85 -10.10 2.48
CA ASN A 41 -9.23 -10.54 2.22
C ASN A 41 -9.31 -11.49 1.02
N GLY A 42 -8.17 -12.03 0.56
CA GLY A 42 -8.11 -12.93 -0.59
C GLY A 42 -8.35 -12.25 -1.93
N GLY A 43 -8.22 -10.93 -2.00
CA GLY A 43 -8.32 -10.14 -3.20
C GLY A 43 -7.03 -10.06 -4.00
N MET A 44 -6.95 -9.09 -4.88
CA MET A 44 -5.78 -8.74 -5.66
C MET A 44 -5.15 -7.47 -5.11
N LEU A 45 -3.84 -7.49 -4.84
CA LEU A 45 -3.10 -6.30 -4.43
C LEU A 45 -2.68 -5.46 -5.63
N VAL A 46 -2.85 -4.16 -5.51
CA VAL A 46 -2.37 -3.13 -6.45
C VAL A 46 -1.50 -2.18 -5.66
N GLU A 47 -0.21 -2.17 -5.96
CA GLU A 47 0.75 -1.26 -5.31
C GLU A 47 0.49 0.19 -5.73
N VAL A 48 0.59 1.09 -4.77
CA VAL A 48 0.39 2.53 -4.93
C VAL A 48 1.58 3.28 -4.38
N GLY A 49 2.33 3.93 -5.25
CA GLY A 49 3.58 4.61 -4.91
C GLY A 49 4.81 3.72 -5.03
N GLU A 50 5.84 4.00 -4.24
CA GLU A 50 7.07 3.22 -4.26
C GLU A 50 6.93 1.92 -3.46
N HIS A 51 7.46 0.83 -4.01
CA HIS A 51 7.47 -0.48 -3.33
C HIS A 51 8.10 -0.41 -1.94
N GLY A 52 7.39 -0.89 -0.94
CA GLY A 52 7.83 -0.88 0.47
C GLY A 52 7.73 0.46 1.20
N ALA A 53 7.36 1.54 0.51
CA ALA A 53 7.19 2.87 1.11
C ALA A 53 5.84 3.54 0.77
N GLY A 54 5.10 2.97 -0.16
CA GLY A 54 3.77 3.42 -0.57
C GLY A 54 2.64 2.78 0.23
N TYR A 55 1.60 2.38 -0.50
CA TYR A 55 0.42 1.70 0.02
C TYR A 55 0.01 0.57 -0.91
N ASN A 56 -0.95 -0.22 -0.49
CA ASN A 56 -1.60 -1.21 -1.33
C ASN A 56 -3.10 -0.97 -1.37
N LEU A 57 -3.71 -1.21 -2.51
CA LEU A 57 -5.16 -1.36 -2.63
C LEU A 57 -5.46 -2.83 -2.86
N GLU A 58 -6.28 -3.42 -2.01
CA GLU A 58 -6.77 -4.77 -2.23
C GLU A 58 -8.14 -4.71 -2.87
N LEU A 59 -8.24 -5.26 -4.08
CA LEU A 59 -9.47 -5.35 -4.84
C LEU A 59 -10.09 -6.72 -4.61
N CYS A 60 -11.35 -6.72 -4.13
CA CYS A 60 -12.12 -7.92 -3.88
C CYS A 60 -13.44 -7.88 -4.64
N LEU A 61 -13.92 -9.05 -5.04
CA LEU A 61 -15.31 -9.21 -5.50
C LEU A 61 -16.13 -9.77 -4.33
N HIS A 62 -17.09 -8.96 -3.87
CA HIS A 62 -18.07 -9.40 -2.89
C HIS A 62 -18.99 -10.47 -3.51
N GLU A 63 -19.50 -11.41 -2.72
CA GLU A 63 -20.37 -12.50 -3.18
C GLU A 63 -21.61 -12.01 -3.91
N GLU A 64 -22.10 -10.82 -3.59
CA GLU A 64 -23.23 -10.18 -4.31
C GLU A 64 -22.81 -9.46 -5.61
N GLY A 65 -21.53 -9.53 -6.00
CA GLY A 65 -20.99 -8.97 -7.24
C GLY A 65 -20.63 -7.48 -7.19
N PHE A 66 -20.41 -6.91 -6.02
CA PHE A 66 -19.87 -5.56 -5.84
C PHE A 66 -18.34 -5.59 -5.79
N LEU A 67 -17.70 -4.58 -6.39
CA LEU A 67 -16.29 -4.35 -6.20
C LEU A 67 -16.05 -3.73 -4.81
N GLN A 68 -15.16 -4.32 -4.05
CA GLN A 68 -14.65 -3.77 -2.79
C GLN A 68 -13.19 -3.39 -2.96
N ILE A 69 -12.81 -2.25 -2.38
CA ILE A 69 -11.44 -1.73 -2.38
C ILE A 69 -11.07 -1.47 -0.93
N TYR A 70 -10.09 -2.21 -0.43
CA TYR A 70 -9.49 -1.95 0.88
C TYR A 70 -8.19 -1.17 0.69
N VAL A 71 -7.98 -0.16 1.54
CA VAL A 71 -6.72 0.59 1.58
C VAL A 71 -5.83 -0.02 2.67
N LEU A 72 -4.63 -0.44 2.28
CA LEU A 72 -3.69 -1.14 3.14
C LEU A 72 -2.37 -0.37 3.23
N ASP A 73 -1.59 -0.64 4.27
CA ASP A 73 -0.24 -0.12 4.42
C ASP A 73 0.74 -0.70 3.37
N ALA A 74 1.99 -0.24 3.43
CA ALA A 74 3.03 -0.62 2.46
C ALA A 74 3.32 -2.12 2.41
N HIS A 75 3.08 -2.84 3.50
CA HIS A 75 3.33 -4.28 3.60
C HIS A 75 2.07 -5.14 3.45
N ALA A 76 0.91 -4.49 3.22
CA ALA A 76 -0.40 -5.13 3.18
C ALA A 76 -0.73 -5.91 4.47
N GLU A 77 -0.27 -5.42 5.62
CA GLU A 77 -0.47 -6.03 6.94
C GLU A 77 -1.56 -5.34 7.76
N GLY A 78 -1.88 -4.08 7.43
CA GLY A 78 -2.84 -3.28 8.16
C GLY A 78 -3.71 -2.38 7.29
N PHE A 79 -4.94 -2.13 7.77
CA PHE A 79 -5.86 -1.22 7.10
C PHE A 79 -5.50 0.25 7.37
N VAL A 80 -5.57 1.08 6.34
CA VAL A 80 -5.31 2.52 6.39
C VAL A 80 -6.60 3.28 6.10
N ARG A 81 -7.11 4.00 7.09
CA ARG A 81 -8.31 4.83 6.92
C ARG A 81 -7.96 6.13 6.20
N ILE A 82 -8.81 6.50 5.27
CA ILE A 82 -8.66 7.73 4.49
C ILE A 82 -9.90 8.61 4.58
N ALA A 83 -9.70 9.91 4.34
CA ALA A 83 -10.74 10.91 4.49
C ALA A 83 -11.65 11.06 3.25
N GLN A 84 -11.30 10.40 2.13
CA GLN A 84 -12.14 10.45 0.93
C GLN A 84 -13.49 9.77 1.18
N PRO A 85 -14.62 10.38 0.79
CA PRO A 85 -15.91 9.74 0.90
C PRO A 85 -16.14 8.68 -0.20
N THR A 86 -15.41 8.79 -1.32
CA THR A 86 -15.56 7.90 -2.48
C THR A 86 -14.22 7.64 -3.17
N ILE A 87 -14.12 6.49 -3.82
CA ILE A 87 -13.08 6.19 -4.82
C ILE A 87 -13.77 6.01 -6.17
N GLU A 88 -13.33 6.75 -7.18
CA GLU A 88 -13.78 6.59 -8.56
C GLU A 88 -12.89 5.60 -9.30
N VAL A 89 -13.51 4.73 -10.08
CA VAL A 89 -12.83 3.76 -10.94
C VAL A 89 -13.34 3.93 -12.36
N ILE A 90 -12.44 4.21 -13.29
CA ILE A 90 -12.76 4.27 -14.71
C ILE A 90 -12.62 2.87 -15.29
N ILE A 91 -13.69 2.35 -15.88
CA ILE A 91 -13.74 1.04 -16.52
C ILE A 91 -14.27 1.18 -17.96
N PRO A 92 -13.81 0.38 -18.92
CA PRO A 92 -14.42 0.31 -20.22
C PRO A 92 -15.75 -0.44 -20.14
N ASP A 93 -16.77 0.04 -20.84
CA ASP A 93 -17.99 -0.72 -21.07
C ASP A 93 -17.82 -1.75 -22.21
N ALA A 94 -18.87 -2.51 -22.50
CA ALA A 94 -18.86 -3.53 -23.55
C ALA A 94 -18.57 -2.96 -24.97
N ASN A 95 -18.74 -1.66 -25.18
CA ASN A 95 -18.46 -0.97 -26.44
C ASN A 95 -17.10 -0.28 -26.43
N GLY A 96 -16.31 -0.41 -25.35
CA GLY A 96 -15.04 0.29 -25.15
C GLY A 96 -15.16 1.75 -24.70
N THR A 97 -16.39 2.23 -24.44
CA THR A 97 -16.60 3.55 -23.88
C THR A 97 -16.24 3.55 -22.38
N GLN A 98 -15.51 4.55 -21.94
CA GLN A 98 -15.17 4.69 -20.52
C GLN A 98 -16.40 5.08 -19.69
N LYS A 99 -16.54 4.44 -18.56
CA LYS A 99 -17.60 4.70 -17.59
C LYS A 99 -17.00 4.75 -16.19
N THR A 100 -17.54 5.64 -15.37
CA THR A 100 -17.13 5.75 -13.98
C THR A 100 -17.97 4.83 -13.10
N LEU A 101 -17.28 3.99 -12.33
CA LEU A 101 -17.81 3.23 -11.21
C LEU A 101 -17.41 3.97 -9.93
N VAL A 102 -18.38 4.32 -9.11
CA VAL A 102 -18.15 4.97 -7.82
C VAL A 102 -18.19 3.92 -6.72
N CYS A 103 -17.18 3.92 -5.86
CA CYS A 103 -17.10 3.11 -4.65
C CYS A 103 -17.25 4.04 -3.45
N ASP A 104 -18.29 3.87 -2.65
CA ASP A 104 -18.57 4.67 -1.46
C ASP A 104 -17.84 4.12 -0.25
N ALA A 105 -17.34 5.02 0.61
CA ALA A 105 -16.75 4.66 1.89
C ALA A 105 -17.78 3.95 2.78
N MET A 106 -17.37 2.83 3.35
CA MET A 106 -18.23 2.03 4.22
C MET A 106 -18.02 2.44 5.68
N ALA A 107 -19.12 2.65 6.39
CA ALA A 107 -19.10 2.83 7.84
C ALA A 107 -19.18 1.47 8.53
N ASP A 108 -18.36 1.26 9.56
CA ASP A 108 -18.42 0.06 10.39
C ASP A 108 -18.45 0.45 11.86
N PRO A 109 -19.58 0.24 12.55
CA PRO A 109 -19.71 0.55 13.97
C PRO A 109 -18.79 -0.28 14.89
N VAL A 110 -18.35 -1.47 14.44
CA VAL A 110 -17.46 -2.34 15.22
C VAL A 110 -16.04 -1.78 15.26
N THR A 111 -15.55 -1.32 14.14
CA THR A 111 -14.23 -0.69 14.04
C THR A 111 -14.28 0.82 14.31
N GLY A 112 -15.48 1.43 14.32
CA GLY A 112 -15.70 2.85 14.45
C GLY A 112 -15.40 3.64 13.18
N GLU A 113 -15.37 2.98 12.03
CA GLU A 113 -15.20 3.65 10.73
C GLU A 113 -16.45 4.42 10.33
N THR A 114 -16.23 5.55 9.68
CA THR A 114 -17.28 6.43 9.19
C THR A 114 -16.95 6.94 7.78
N VAL A 115 -17.93 7.52 7.09
CA VAL A 115 -17.66 8.24 5.84
C VAL A 115 -16.71 9.41 6.15
N GLY A 116 -15.54 9.42 5.51
CA GLY A 116 -14.45 10.36 5.79
C GLY A 116 -13.40 9.85 6.78
N ASP A 117 -13.54 8.61 7.26
CA ASP A 117 -12.55 7.87 8.05
C ASP A 117 -12.78 6.36 7.87
N SER A 118 -12.52 5.85 6.67
CA SER A 118 -12.75 4.45 6.31
C SER A 118 -11.61 3.88 5.49
N ALA A 119 -11.37 2.58 5.68
CA ALA A 119 -10.43 1.80 4.88
C ALA A 119 -11.13 0.96 3.80
N LEU A 120 -12.44 0.79 3.86
CA LEU A 120 -13.23 -0.01 2.91
C LEU A 120 -14.14 0.87 2.07
N PHE A 121 -14.09 0.63 0.76
CA PHE A 121 -14.95 1.27 -0.24
C PHE A 121 -15.67 0.20 -1.05
N THR A 122 -16.97 0.35 -1.25
CA THR A 122 -17.79 -0.61 -1.99
C THR A 122 -18.49 0.09 -3.15
N SER A 123 -18.46 -0.53 -4.33
CA SER A 123 -19.11 0.03 -5.50
C SER A 123 -20.63 0.11 -5.33
N ILE A 124 -21.21 1.22 -5.75
CA ILE A 124 -22.68 1.42 -5.71
C ILE A 124 -23.43 0.57 -6.75
N LYS A 125 -22.70 0.00 -7.72
CA LYS A 125 -23.23 -0.87 -8.76
C LYS A 125 -22.47 -2.17 -8.78
N ARG A 126 -23.18 -3.26 -9.03
CA ARG A 126 -22.56 -4.56 -9.27
C ARG A 126 -21.70 -4.50 -10.52
N ILE A 127 -20.55 -5.12 -10.47
CA ILE A 127 -19.72 -5.37 -11.64
C ILE A 127 -20.02 -6.73 -12.26
N GLY A 128 -20.70 -7.61 -11.50
CA GLY A 128 -21.22 -8.89 -11.96
C GLY A 128 -20.15 -9.77 -12.61
N ASP A 129 -20.51 -10.40 -13.74
CA ASP A 129 -19.62 -11.29 -14.49
C ASP A 129 -18.65 -10.55 -15.43
N GLN A 130 -18.34 -9.28 -15.16
CA GLN A 130 -17.43 -8.45 -15.97
C GLN A 130 -15.96 -8.70 -15.62
N LEU A 131 -15.58 -9.94 -15.33
CA LEU A 131 -14.19 -10.31 -15.12
C LEU A 131 -13.57 -10.88 -16.41
N PRO A 132 -12.29 -10.63 -16.69
CA PRO A 132 -11.39 -9.72 -15.95
C PRO A 132 -11.80 -8.25 -16.09
N LEU A 133 -11.76 -7.52 -14.97
CA LEU A 133 -12.07 -6.10 -14.93
C LEU A 133 -10.77 -5.30 -15.10
N LYS A 134 -10.63 -4.64 -16.24
CA LYS A 134 -9.56 -3.64 -16.45
C LYS A 134 -10.08 -2.28 -16.02
N GLY A 135 -9.31 -1.60 -15.19
CA GLY A 135 -9.73 -0.30 -14.68
C GLY A 135 -8.56 0.59 -14.33
N MET A 136 -8.90 1.82 -14.02
CA MET A 136 -7.96 2.83 -13.56
C MET A 136 -8.63 3.67 -12.46
N ILE A 137 -7.94 3.90 -11.37
CA ILE A 137 -8.31 4.89 -10.36
C ILE A 137 -7.63 6.20 -10.75
N PRO A 138 -8.40 7.25 -11.14
CA PRO A 138 -7.81 8.50 -11.62
C PRO A 138 -6.96 9.19 -10.56
N SER A 139 -7.45 9.21 -9.33
CA SER A 139 -6.73 9.74 -8.19
C SER A 139 -7.22 9.15 -6.88
N ILE A 140 -6.31 9.01 -5.94
CA ILE A 140 -6.62 8.66 -4.55
C ILE A 140 -5.68 9.44 -3.64
N GLN A 141 -6.22 9.99 -2.56
CA GLN A 141 -5.45 10.62 -1.51
C GLN A 141 -5.40 9.69 -0.29
N ILE A 142 -4.21 9.22 0.02
CA ILE A 142 -3.97 8.36 1.19
C ILE A 142 -3.18 9.20 2.20
N LEU A 143 -3.83 9.54 3.31
CA LEU A 143 -3.30 10.46 4.31
C LEU A 143 -2.90 11.80 3.68
N SER A 144 -1.61 12.15 3.68
CA SER A 144 -1.09 13.40 3.10
C SER A 144 -0.57 13.28 1.68
N GLN A 145 -0.62 12.09 1.07
CA GLN A 145 -0.06 11.81 -0.25
C GLN A 145 -1.17 11.59 -1.27
N SER A 146 -0.98 12.12 -2.48
CA SER A 146 -1.89 11.92 -3.62
C SER A 146 -1.22 11.05 -4.67
N TYR A 147 -1.97 10.09 -5.18
CA TYR A 147 -1.55 9.18 -6.24
C TYR A 147 -2.52 9.27 -7.40
N GLU A 148 -2.01 9.15 -8.61
CA GLU A 148 -2.80 9.35 -9.82
C GLU A 148 -2.59 8.21 -10.83
N ASN A 149 -3.62 7.96 -11.65
CA ASN A 149 -3.57 7.02 -12.78
C ASN A 149 -3.15 5.58 -12.40
N ILE A 150 -3.72 5.07 -11.32
CA ILE A 150 -3.44 3.72 -10.82
C ILE A 150 -4.22 2.72 -11.67
N SER A 151 -3.55 2.04 -12.58
CA SER A 151 -4.14 1.05 -13.48
C SER A 151 -4.07 -0.35 -12.89
N PHE A 152 -5.11 -1.16 -13.15
CA PHE A 152 -5.17 -2.54 -12.69
C PHE A 152 -5.91 -3.45 -13.68
N GLU A 153 -5.68 -4.76 -13.55
CA GLU A 153 -6.46 -5.82 -14.20
C GLU A 153 -6.85 -6.84 -13.14
N PHE A 154 -8.09 -6.75 -12.68
CA PHE A 154 -8.64 -7.59 -11.61
C PHE A 154 -9.31 -8.84 -12.20
N ASN A 155 -8.83 -10.01 -11.83
CA ASN A 155 -9.30 -11.30 -12.32
C ASN A 155 -10.31 -11.99 -11.39
N GLY A 156 -10.66 -11.34 -10.28
CA GLY A 156 -11.48 -11.88 -9.20
C GLY A 156 -10.61 -12.19 -7.97
N ASN A 157 -11.27 -12.65 -6.92
CA ASN A 157 -10.58 -13.05 -5.69
C ASN A 157 -9.63 -14.21 -5.97
N SER A 158 -8.48 -14.23 -5.33
CA SER A 158 -7.61 -15.40 -5.31
C SER A 158 -8.38 -16.56 -4.67
N ALA A 159 -8.34 -17.74 -5.29
CA ALA A 159 -8.84 -18.92 -4.62
C ALA A 159 -8.04 -19.07 -3.31
N ALA A 160 -8.74 -19.21 -2.18
CA ALA A 160 -8.09 -19.60 -0.95
C ALA A 160 -7.31 -20.87 -1.24
N SER A 161 -5.98 -20.86 -1.00
CA SER A 161 -5.22 -22.09 -1.05
C SER A 161 -5.82 -22.99 0.02
N GLU A 162 -6.52 -24.04 -0.40
CA GLU A 162 -6.90 -25.12 0.49
C GLU A 162 -5.56 -25.77 0.90
N ASP A 163 -5.04 -25.36 2.06
CA ASP A 163 -3.95 -26.09 2.71
C ASP A 163 -4.49 -27.46 3.09
N ASP A 164 -4.15 -28.42 2.26
CA ASP A 164 -4.35 -29.85 2.49
C ASP A 164 -3.52 -30.25 3.74
N HIS A 165 -4.22 -30.41 4.85
CA HIS A 165 -3.67 -30.95 6.10
C HIS A 165 -3.71 -32.46 6.09
#